data_be073e5d16302c90210900245f36b829
#
_entry.id   be073e5d16302c90210900245f36b829
#
_cell.length_a   1.000
_cell.length_b   1.000
_cell.length_c   1.000
_cell.angle_alpha   90.00
_cell.angle_beta   90.00
_cell.angle_gamma   90.00
#
_symmetry.space_group_name_H-M   'P 1'
#
loop_
_entity.id
_entity.type
_entity.pdbx_description
1 polymer ?
#
loop_
_entity_poly.entity_id
_entity_poly.type
_entity_poly.pdbx_seq_one_letter_code
_entity_poly.pdbx_strand_id
1 'polypeptide(L)'
;ERAVLKDDGSVLFSLFRYLLEKKENPFPENPVPVNTHAFENLNRVQDCLVWLGHSSFFLQCSGKRFLIDPVFSPYASPFSFSIKAFAGTSAYAAEDLPFIDYVLVSHDHWDHLDYPTMRKLQPKTGKVVCGLGVSSHLIHWGFQREQIIEGDWGNTVVSDNDININIVPAQHFS
;
A
#
# COMPACT_ATOMS: atom_id res chain seq x y z
N GLU A 1 17.96 22.26 -0.25
CA GLU A 1 16.96 23.31 -0.55
C GLU A 1 15.58 22.65 -0.56
N ARG A 2 14.71 23.04 0.37
CA ARG A 2 13.31 22.58 0.38
C ARG A 2 12.60 23.26 -0.78
N ALA A 3 12.09 22.48 -1.72
CA ALA A 3 11.13 22.99 -2.69
C ALA A 3 9.88 23.42 -1.93
N VAL A 4 9.73 24.72 -1.74
CA VAL A 4 8.50 25.31 -1.21
C VAL A 4 7.50 25.29 -2.36
N LEU A 5 6.49 24.44 -2.28
CA LEU A 5 5.31 24.55 -3.13
C LEU A 5 4.69 25.92 -2.83
N LYS A 6 4.80 26.85 -3.75
CA LYS A 6 4.07 28.14 -3.67
C LYS A 6 2.59 27.80 -3.92
N ASP A 7 1.83 27.80 -2.85
CA ASP A 7 0.37 27.84 -2.93
C ASP A 7 -0.04 29.30 -3.15
N ASP A 8 -0.31 29.66 -4.39
CA ASP A 8 -0.78 30.99 -4.80
C ASP A 8 -2.30 31.02 -4.98
N GLY A 9 -3.00 30.02 -4.56
CA GLY A 9 -4.45 29.95 -4.65
C GLY A 9 -5.11 29.38 -3.41
N SER A 10 -6.30 29.88 -3.10
CA SER A 10 -7.16 29.29 -2.08
C SER A 10 -7.40 27.82 -2.42
N VAL A 11 -7.25 26.91 -1.45
CA VAL A 11 -7.57 25.47 -1.56
C VAL A 11 -8.96 25.25 -2.16
N LEU A 12 -9.92 26.10 -1.79
CA LEU A 12 -11.27 26.11 -2.34
C LEU A 12 -11.30 26.40 -3.86
N PHE A 13 -10.47 27.32 -4.34
CA PHE A 13 -10.39 27.64 -5.77
C PHE A 13 -9.76 26.47 -6.56
N SER A 14 -8.71 25.87 -6.02
CA SER A 14 -8.07 24.69 -6.62
C SER A 14 -9.02 23.50 -6.66
N LEU A 15 -9.78 23.26 -5.60
CA LEU A 15 -10.81 22.23 -5.55
C LEU A 15 -11.94 22.51 -6.55
N PHE A 16 -12.42 23.74 -6.63
CA PHE A 16 -13.46 24.15 -7.58
C PHE A 16 -12.99 23.98 -9.04
N ARG A 17 -11.76 24.39 -9.34
CA ARG A 17 -11.15 24.18 -10.65
C ARG A 17 -11.03 22.69 -10.98
N TYR A 18 -10.55 21.88 -10.05
CA TYR A 18 -10.45 20.42 -10.19
C TYR A 18 -11.80 19.75 -10.49
N LEU A 19 -12.89 20.23 -9.87
CA LEU A 19 -14.24 19.71 -10.08
C LEU A 19 -14.85 20.15 -11.42
N LEU A 20 -14.46 21.32 -11.92
CA LEU A 20 -14.98 21.86 -13.20
C LEU A 20 -14.11 21.50 -14.41
N GLU A 21 -12.86 21.12 -14.19
CA GLU A 21 -11.94 20.79 -15.29
C GLU A 21 -12.36 19.46 -15.94
N LYS A 22 -12.72 19.52 -17.22
CA LYS A 22 -13.03 18.32 -18.00
C LYS A 22 -11.76 17.51 -18.20
N LYS A 23 -11.66 16.39 -17.53
CA LYS A 23 -10.52 15.48 -17.67
C LYS A 23 -10.66 14.70 -18.98
N GLU A 24 -9.64 14.76 -19.82
CA GLU A 24 -9.56 13.92 -21.01
C GLU A 24 -9.12 12.51 -20.58
N ASN A 25 -9.88 11.49 -20.99
CA ASN A 25 -9.61 10.07 -20.76
C ASN A 25 -9.23 9.71 -19.29
N PRO A 26 -10.06 10.09 -18.29
CA PRO A 26 -9.73 9.87 -16.88
C PRO A 26 -9.78 8.39 -16.47
N PHE A 27 -10.32 7.53 -17.35
CA PHE A 27 -10.44 6.09 -17.11
C PHE A 27 -9.91 5.30 -18.30
N PRO A 28 -9.33 4.10 -18.09
CA PRO A 28 -8.99 3.18 -19.16
C PRO A 28 -10.25 2.81 -19.97
N GLU A 29 -10.14 2.78 -21.30
CA GLU A 29 -11.24 2.35 -22.18
C GLU A 29 -11.57 0.86 -22.00
N ASN A 30 -10.55 0.06 -21.72
CA ASN A 30 -10.68 -1.38 -21.49
C ASN A 30 -10.26 -1.72 -20.06
N PRO A 31 -10.80 -2.80 -19.47
CA PRO A 31 -10.32 -3.31 -18.20
C PRO A 31 -8.81 -3.61 -18.26
N VAL A 32 -8.11 -3.35 -17.15
CA VAL A 32 -6.69 -3.71 -17.03
C VAL A 32 -6.56 -5.24 -17.15
N PRO A 33 -5.64 -5.76 -17.99
CA PRO A 33 -5.41 -7.20 -18.08
C PRO A 33 -4.97 -7.80 -16.76
N VAL A 34 -5.53 -8.94 -16.39
CA VAL A 34 -5.32 -9.57 -15.09
C VAL A 34 -4.81 -11.00 -15.26
N ASN A 35 -3.83 -11.39 -14.45
CA ASN A 35 -3.48 -12.77 -14.19
C ASN A 35 -4.05 -13.18 -12.83
N THR A 36 -5.09 -14.02 -12.81
CA THR A 36 -5.74 -14.48 -11.57
C THR A 36 -5.02 -15.67 -10.91
N HIS A 37 -3.96 -16.20 -11.53
CA HIS A 37 -3.23 -17.38 -11.09
C HIS A 37 -1.82 -17.10 -10.56
N ALA A 38 -1.50 -15.83 -10.28
CA ALA A 38 -0.13 -15.43 -9.90
C ALA A 38 0.38 -16.09 -8.62
N PHE A 39 -0.51 -16.50 -7.72
CA PHE A 39 -0.15 -17.15 -6.44
C PHE A 39 -0.33 -18.67 -6.44
N GLU A 40 -0.89 -19.25 -7.50
CA GLU A 40 -1.02 -20.70 -7.62
C GLU A 40 0.38 -21.33 -7.78
N ASN A 41 0.67 -22.31 -6.95
CA ASN A 41 1.93 -23.05 -6.97
C ASN A 41 3.20 -22.17 -6.76
N LEU A 42 3.06 -20.95 -6.23
CA LEU A 42 4.18 -20.08 -5.94
C LEU A 42 5.04 -20.66 -4.82
N ASN A 43 6.21 -21.20 -5.16
CA ASN A 43 7.18 -21.66 -4.18
C ASN A 43 8.13 -20.52 -3.78
N ARG A 44 8.82 -20.66 -2.62
CA ARG A 44 9.69 -19.61 -2.07
C ARG A 44 11.05 -19.45 -2.80
N VAL A 45 11.34 -20.29 -3.76
CA VAL A 45 12.61 -20.23 -4.53
C VAL A 45 12.52 -19.25 -5.71
N GLN A 46 11.30 -18.99 -6.18
CA GLN A 46 11.08 -18.12 -7.34
C GLN A 46 10.95 -16.66 -6.90
N ASP A 47 11.79 -15.81 -7.43
CA ASP A 47 11.60 -14.36 -7.28
C ASP A 47 10.53 -13.87 -8.23
N CYS A 48 9.61 -13.06 -7.73
CA CYS A 48 8.55 -12.47 -8.54
C CYS A 48 8.06 -11.14 -7.98
N LEU A 49 7.51 -10.32 -8.86
CA LEU A 49 6.81 -9.09 -8.54
C LEU A 49 5.43 -9.13 -9.18
N VAL A 50 4.38 -8.92 -8.39
CA VAL A 50 3.00 -8.85 -8.86
C VAL A 50 2.41 -7.50 -8.47
N TRP A 51 1.97 -6.72 -9.44
CA TRP A 51 1.20 -5.51 -9.18
C TRP A 51 -0.26 -5.90 -8.87
N LEU A 52 -0.78 -5.42 -7.75
CA LEU A 52 -2.10 -5.78 -7.23
C LEU A 52 -3.14 -4.67 -7.43
N GLY A 53 -2.78 -3.63 -8.12
CA GLY A 53 -3.58 -2.42 -8.32
C GLY A 53 -3.13 -1.25 -7.45
N HIS A 54 -3.47 -0.03 -7.86
CA HIS A 54 -3.04 1.22 -7.21
C HIS A 54 -1.55 1.19 -6.87
N SER A 55 -1.18 1.43 -5.62
CA SER A 55 0.19 1.37 -5.09
C SER A 55 0.56 0.02 -4.47
N SER A 56 -0.31 -1.00 -4.63
CA SER A 56 -0.15 -2.30 -3.98
C SER A 56 0.71 -3.24 -4.80
N PHE A 57 1.75 -3.81 -4.18
CA PHE A 57 2.64 -4.79 -4.81
C PHE A 57 2.89 -5.98 -3.89
N PHE A 58 2.91 -7.16 -4.48
CA PHE A 58 3.50 -8.34 -3.85
C PHE A 58 4.88 -8.57 -4.47
N LEU A 59 5.88 -8.69 -3.63
CA LEU A 59 7.25 -9.02 -4.00
C LEU A 59 7.69 -10.29 -3.27
N GLN A 60 8.19 -11.27 -4.00
CA GLN A 60 8.91 -12.39 -3.41
C GLN A 60 10.35 -12.35 -3.89
N CYS A 61 11.29 -12.31 -2.94
CA CYS A 61 12.72 -12.36 -3.22
C CYS A 61 13.48 -12.97 -2.03
N SER A 62 14.58 -13.64 -2.32
CA SER A 62 15.41 -14.32 -1.31
C SER A 62 14.60 -15.19 -0.33
N GLY A 63 13.55 -15.87 -0.82
CA GLY A 63 12.68 -16.73 -0.03
C GLY A 63 11.72 -16.00 0.92
N LYS A 64 11.67 -14.68 0.92
CA LYS A 64 10.77 -13.85 1.72
C LYS A 64 9.67 -13.21 0.85
N ARG A 65 8.50 -13.02 1.45
CA ARG A 65 7.32 -12.42 0.81
C ARG A 65 7.02 -11.07 1.44
N PHE A 66 6.99 -10.07 0.61
CA PHE A 66 6.69 -8.69 0.97
C PHE A 66 5.36 -8.29 0.34
N LEU A 67 4.56 -7.56 1.07
CA LEU A 67 3.35 -6.93 0.56
C LEU A 67 3.45 -5.43 0.86
N ILE A 68 3.41 -4.61 -0.18
CA ILE A 68 3.65 -3.17 -0.11
C ILE A 68 2.31 -2.47 -0.28
N ASP A 69 1.97 -1.59 0.66
CA ASP A 69 0.78 -0.72 0.65
C ASP A 69 -0.50 -1.44 0.20
N PRO A 70 -0.92 -2.52 0.88
CA PRO A 70 -2.03 -3.34 0.41
C PRO A 70 -3.38 -2.66 0.57
N VAL A 71 -4.06 -2.42 -0.57
CA VAL A 71 -5.40 -1.83 -0.65
C VAL A 71 -6.26 -2.71 -1.55
N PHE A 72 -7.14 -3.53 -0.95
CA PHE A 72 -8.08 -4.41 -1.66
C PHE A 72 -9.52 -3.95 -1.52
N SER A 73 -9.76 -2.85 -0.80
CA SER A 73 -11.06 -2.19 -0.80
C SER A 73 -11.38 -1.64 -2.20
N PRO A 74 -12.65 -1.67 -2.62
CA PRO A 74 -13.05 -1.15 -3.93
C PRO A 74 -12.92 0.38 -4.06
N TYR A 75 -12.67 1.05 -2.94
CA TYR A 75 -12.49 2.50 -2.85
C TYR A 75 -11.28 2.82 -1.99
N ALA A 76 -10.33 3.57 -2.53
CA ALA A 76 -9.17 4.09 -1.80
C ALA A 76 -9.53 5.39 -1.05
N SER A 77 -10.62 5.37 -0.29
CA SER A 77 -11.20 6.54 0.39
C SER A 77 -12.13 6.07 1.51
N PRO A 78 -12.29 6.85 2.60
CA PRO A 78 -13.29 6.56 3.62
C PRO A 78 -14.73 6.67 3.09
N PHE A 79 -14.91 7.26 1.91
CA PHE A 79 -16.22 7.46 1.28
C PHE A 79 -16.37 6.57 0.04
N SER A 80 -17.41 5.74 0.01
CA SER A 80 -17.71 4.78 -1.06
C SER A 80 -18.08 5.40 -2.42
N PHE A 81 -18.14 6.72 -2.53
CA PHE A 81 -18.39 7.45 -3.77
C PHE A 81 -17.12 8.07 -4.39
N SER A 82 -15.97 7.94 -3.72
CA SER A 82 -14.71 8.58 -4.12
C SER A 82 -13.62 7.55 -4.38
N ILE A 83 -12.75 7.84 -5.35
CA ILE A 83 -11.53 7.06 -5.70
C ILE A 83 -11.83 5.56 -5.87
N LYS A 84 -12.73 5.24 -6.80
CA LYS A 84 -13.06 3.86 -7.15
C LYS A 84 -11.93 3.22 -7.95
N ALA A 85 -11.62 1.96 -7.64
CA ALA A 85 -10.67 1.15 -8.41
C ALA A 85 -11.10 1.01 -9.88
N PHE A 86 -10.15 1.02 -10.80
CA PHE A 86 -10.41 0.76 -12.22
C PHE A 86 -10.83 -0.70 -12.43
N ALA A 87 -11.61 -0.93 -13.48
CA ALA A 87 -11.99 -2.29 -13.86
C ALA A 87 -10.76 -3.15 -14.16
N GLY A 88 -10.65 -4.30 -13.49
CA GLY A 88 -9.51 -5.22 -13.60
C GLY A 88 -8.42 -5.02 -12.54
N THR A 89 -8.38 -3.91 -11.80
CA THR A 89 -7.32 -3.70 -10.79
C THR A 89 -7.63 -4.34 -9.42
N SER A 90 -8.85 -4.79 -9.18
CA SER A 90 -9.25 -5.49 -7.95
C SER A 90 -9.38 -7.00 -8.19
N ALA A 91 -8.34 -7.60 -8.78
CA ALA A 91 -8.35 -9.01 -9.17
C ALA A 91 -8.12 -9.96 -8.01
N TYR A 92 -7.49 -9.48 -6.94
CA TYR A 92 -7.14 -10.27 -5.77
C TYR A 92 -7.80 -9.72 -4.52
N ALA A 93 -8.13 -10.63 -3.62
CA ALA A 93 -8.53 -10.32 -2.25
C ALA A 93 -7.42 -10.73 -1.27
N ALA A 94 -7.49 -10.26 -0.03
CA ALA A 94 -6.53 -10.62 1.01
C ALA A 94 -6.48 -12.15 1.25
N GLU A 95 -7.60 -12.82 1.01
CA GLU A 95 -7.77 -14.27 1.17
C GLU A 95 -6.94 -15.07 0.18
N ASP A 96 -6.73 -14.55 -1.03
CA ASP A 96 -6.00 -15.21 -2.13
C ASP A 96 -4.48 -15.20 -1.90
N LEU A 97 -3.99 -14.30 -1.03
CA LEU A 97 -2.57 -14.17 -0.78
C LEU A 97 -2.02 -15.31 0.10
N PRO A 98 -0.79 -15.76 -0.15
CA PRO A 98 -0.08 -16.66 0.76
C PRO A 98 0.29 -15.95 2.07
N PHE A 99 0.93 -16.66 3.01
CA PHE A 99 1.53 -16.04 4.19
C PHE A 99 2.59 -15.01 3.78
N ILE A 100 2.52 -13.82 4.38
CA ILE A 100 3.37 -12.65 4.11
C ILE A 100 4.38 -12.51 5.26
N ASP A 101 5.67 -12.51 4.94
CA ASP A 101 6.71 -12.32 5.94
C ASP A 101 6.74 -10.86 6.43
N TYR A 102 6.64 -9.91 5.50
CA TYR A 102 6.66 -8.47 5.80
C TYR A 102 5.58 -7.71 5.02
N VAL A 103 4.70 -7.02 5.71
CA VAL A 103 3.86 -5.97 5.13
C VAL A 103 4.60 -4.65 5.31
N LEU A 104 4.82 -3.91 4.23
CA LEU A 104 5.48 -2.62 4.23
C LEU A 104 4.42 -1.55 4.02
N VAL A 105 4.29 -0.62 4.96
CA VAL A 105 3.37 0.51 4.88
C VAL A 105 4.19 1.79 4.74
N SER A 106 4.05 2.45 3.59
CA SER A 106 4.81 3.67 3.29
C SER A 106 4.35 4.86 4.13
N HIS A 107 3.04 5.05 4.29
CA HIS A 107 2.42 6.09 5.08
C HIS A 107 0.95 5.78 5.38
N ASP A 108 0.27 6.63 6.14
CA ASP A 108 -1.05 6.39 6.73
C ASP A 108 -2.26 6.86 5.91
N HIS A 109 -2.06 7.24 4.65
CA HIS A 109 -3.19 7.57 3.77
C HIS A 109 -4.05 6.34 3.46
N TRP A 110 -5.34 6.58 3.22
CA TRP A 110 -6.36 5.54 2.99
C TRP A 110 -6.07 4.62 1.79
N ASP A 111 -5.35 5.14 0.81
CA ASP A 111 -4.94 4.45 -0.40
C ASP A 111 -3.58 3.74 -0.28
N HIS A 112 -3.03 3.67 0.94
CA HIS A 112 -1.81 2.94 1.31
C HIS A 112 -1.99 2.11 2.58
N LEU A 113 -2.83 2.54 3.50
CA LEU A 113 -3.15 1.86 4.76
C LEU A 113 -4.66 1.59 4.86
N ASP A 114 -5.11 0.52 4.20
CA ASP A 114 -6.51 0.13 4.09
C ASP A 114 -6.96 -0.74 5.27
N TYR A 115 -7.81 -0.20 6.15
CA TYR A 115 -8.29 -0.89 7.35
C TYR A 115 -8.92 -2.27 7.07
N PRO A 116 -9.89 -2.42 6.14
CA PRO A 116 -10.49 -3.72 5.87
C PRO A 116 -9.49 -4.76 5.37
N THR A 117 -8.54 -4.34 4.53
CA THR A 117 -7.47 -5.20 4.01
C THR A 117 -6.53 -5.63 5.12
N MET A 118 -6.03 -4.70 5.92
CA MET A 118 -5.09 -4.99 7.02
C MET A 118 -5.71 -5.95 8.04
N ARG A 119 -6.99 -5.78 8.38
CA ARG A 119 -7.70 -6.69 9.28
C ARG A 119 -7.76 -8.14 8.77
N LYS A 120 -7.99 -8.32 7.47
CA LYS A 120 -8.02 -9.65 6.84
C LYS A 120 -6.63 -10.27 6.70
N LEU A 121 -5.60 -9.43 6.52
CA LEU A 121 -4.22 -9.87 6.41
C LEU A 121 -3.58 -10.23 7.75
N GLN A 122 -4.07 -9.68 8.86
CA GLN A 122 -3.46 -9.83 10.19
C GLN A 122 -3.09 -11.29 10.55
N PRO A 123 -3.96 -12.31 10.36
CA PRO A 123 -3.63 -13.69 10.74
C PRO A 123 -2.59 -14.36 9.84
N LYS A 124 -2.29 -13.82 8.67
CA LYS A 124 -1.31 -14.34 7.71
C LYS A 124 -0.10 -13.40 7.51
N THR A 125 0.09 -12.43 8.41
CA THR A 125 1.20 -11.48 8.41
C THR A 125 2.20 -11.78 9.51
N GLY A 126 3.46 -11.96 9.17
CA GLY A 126 4.56 -12.12 10.13
C GLY A 126 4.86 -10.79 10.82
N LYS A 127 5.33 -9.81 10.07
CA LYS A 127 5.67 -8.47 10.56
C LYS A 127 5.04 -7.38 9.69
N VAL A 128 4.74 -6.23 10.29
CA VAL A 128 4.41 -4.99 9.59
C VAL A 128 5.53 -3.99 9.85
N VAL A 129 6.11 -3.44 8.79
CA VAL A 129 7.13 -2.37 8.86
C VAL A 129 6.47 -1.07 8.46
N CYS A 130 6.63 -0.02 9.27
CA CYS A 130 5.97 1.26 9.04
C CYS A 130 6.77 2.43 9.64
N GLY A 131 6.42 3.64 9.24
CA GLY A 131 6.92 4.88 9.83
C GLY A 131 6.35 5.16 11.22
N LEU A 132 6.93 6.16 11.91
CA LEU A 132 6.50 6.57 13.26
C LEU A 132 5.03 7.00 13.28
N GLY A 133 4.29 6.55 14.30
CA GLY A 133 2.88 6.87 14.55
C GLY A 133 1.89 5.86 13.94
N VAL A 134 2.26 5.15 12.89
CA VAL A 134 1.37 4.19 12.19
C VAL A 134 1.03 3.00 13.09
N SER A 135 1.93 2.61 13.98
CA SER A 135 1.72 1.47 14.92
C SER A 135 0.46 1.61 15.76
N SER A 136 0.06 2.83 16.10
CA SER A 136 -1.16 3.08 16.89
C SER A 136 -2.44 2.61 16.18
N HIS A 137 -2.53 2.81 14.87
CA HIS A 137 -3.62 2.31 14.04
C HIS A 137 -3.63 0.78 14.01
N LEU A 138 -2.47 0.18 13.74
CA LEU A 138 -2.32 -1.26 13.63
C LEU A 138 -2.69 -1.99 14.94
N ILE A 139 -2.23 -1.48 16.09
CA ILE A 139 -2.60 -2.02 17.42
C ILE A 139 -4.11 -1.92 17.64
N HIS A 140 -4.71 -0.78 17.34
CA HIS A 140 -6.16 -0.59 17.44
C HIS A 140 -6.94 -1.57 16.54
N TRP A 141 -6.35 -1.97 15.42
CA TRP A 141 -6.93 -2.93 14.48
C TRP A 141 -6.65 -4.40 14.81
N GLY A 142 -5.94 -4.68 15.92
CA GLY A 142 -5.74 -6.02 16.46
C GLY A 142 -4.40 -6.68 16.15
N PHE A 143 -3.45 -5.94 15.54
CA PHE A 143 -2.08 -6.43 15.43
C PHE A 143 -1.42 -6.46 16.82
N GLN A 144 -0.64 -7.50 17.09
CA GLN A 144 0.15 -7.55 18.31
C GLN A 144 1.38 -6.64 18.19
N ARG A 145 1.82 -6.03 19.30
CA ARG A 145 2.99 -5.12 19.27
C ARG A 145 4.23 -5.79 18.67
N GLU A 146 4.39 -7.06 18.93
CA GLU A 146 5.49 -7.90 18.47
C GLU A 146 5.48 -8.11 16.95
N GLN A 147 4.34 -7.93 16.29
CA GLN A 147 4.21 -7.98 14.83
C GLN A 147 4.65 -6.67 14.16
N ILE A 148 4.81 -5.57 14.90
CA ILE A 148 5.03 -4.24 14.35
C ILE A 148 6.47 -3.81 14.55
N ILE A 149 7.11 -3.42 13.46
CA ILE A 149 8.44 -2.79 13.42
C ILE A 149 8.23 -1.34 12.95
N GLU A 150 8.39 -0.41 13.86
CA GLU A 150 8.22 1.01 13.61
C GLU A 150 9.57 1.70 13.67
N GLY A 151 9.84 2.59 12.72
CA GLY A 151 11.12 3.30 12.67
C GLY A 151 11.02 4.69 12.07
N ASP A 152 12.09 5.46 12.29
CA ASP A 152 12.26 6.82 11.76
C ASP A 152 13.12 6.82 10.49
N TRP A 153 13.16 7.94 9.81
CA TRP A 153 14.02 8.16 8.65
C TRP A 153 15.50 7.87 8.99
N GLY A 154 16.14 7.16 8.06
CA GLY A 154 17.53 6.74 8.21
C GLY A 154 17.73 5.47 9.03
N ASN A 155 16.66 4.88 9.59
CA ASN A 155 16.78 3.62 10.32
C ASN A 155 16.85 2.43 9.37
N THR A 156 17.75 1.50 9.64
CA THR A 156 17.67 0.12 9.18
C THR A 156 16.83 -0.66 10.20
N VAL A 157 15.60 -0.97 9.85
CA VAL A 157 14.61 -1.55 10.79
C VAL A 157 14.55 -3.08 10.73
N VAL A 158 15.02 -3.66 9.65
CA VAL A 158 15.22 -5.10 9.49
C VAL A 158 16.59 -5.31 8.88
N SER A 159 17.38 -6.21 9.48
CA SER A 159 18.63 -6.73 8.91
C SER A 159 18.65 -8.23 9.17
N ASP A 160 18.35 -9.03 8.14
CA ASP A 160 18.26 -10.49 8.21
C ASP A 160 18.92 -11.07 6.96
N ASN A 161 20.09 -11.72 7.14
CA ASN A 161 20.89 -12.36 6.11
C ASN A 161 21.06 -11.49 4.85
N ASP A 162 20.24 -11.72 3.81
CA ASP A 162 20.34 -11.05 2.52
C ASP A 162 19.35 -9.87 2.36
N ILE A 163 18.60 -9.51 3.43
CA ILE A 163 17.55 -8.50 3.37
C ILE A 163 17.82 -7.39 4.38
N ASN A 164 17.86 -6.15 3.87
CA ASN A 164 17.85 -4.95 4.70
C ASN A 164 16.66 -4.08 4.33
N ILE A 165 15.84 -3.72 5.33
CA ILE A 165 14.74 -2.76 5.15
C ILE A 165 15.16 -1.45 5.81
N ASN A 166 15.25 -0.40 5.00
CA ASN A 166 15.63 0.93 5.44
C ASN A 166 14.47 1.89 5.23
N ILE A 167 14.18 2.72 6.23
CA ILE A 167 13.20 3.81 6.12
C ILE A 167 13.94 5.04 5.63
N VAL A 168 13.55 5.54 4.48
CA VAL A 168 14.17 6.73 3.85
C VAL A 168 13.20 7.90 3.83
N PRO A 169 13.71 9.16 3.88
CA PRO A 169 12.86 10.34 3.78
C PRO A 169 12.10 10.38 2.45
N ALA A 170 10.82 10.71 2.52
CA ALA A 170 10.02 11.04 1.36
C ALA A 170 9.28 12.36 1.60
N GLN A 171 9.07 13.14 0.54
CA GLN A 171 8.25 14.34 0.61
C GLN A 171 6.84 14.00 0.15
N HIS A 172 5.92 14.07 1.10
CA HIS A 172 4.49 13.88 0.87
C HIS A 172 3.71 14.76 1.83
N PHE A 173 2.44 15.00 1.56
CA PHE A 173 1.53 15.65 2.50
C PHE A 173 0.77 14.58 3.30
N SER A 174 0.45 14.88 4.52
CA SER A 174 -0.39 14.08 5.41
C SER A 174 -1.32 14.98 6.19
#